data_2f25f14ef74aeb0044dde73ba56a317a
#
_entry.id   2f25f14ef74aeb0044dde73ba56a317a
#
_cell.length_a   1.000
_cell.length_b   1.000
_cell.length_c   1.000
_cell.angle_alpha   90.00
_cell.angle_beta   90.00
_cell.angle_gamma   90.00
#
_symmetry.space_group_name_H-M   'P 1'
#
loop_
_entity.id
_entity.type
_entity.pdbx_description
1 polymer ?
#
loop_
_entity_poly.entity_id
_entity_poly.type
_entity_poly.pdbx_seq_one_letter_code
_entity_poly.pdbx_strand_id
1 'polypeptide(L)'
;LNMLEDGLCDGYIVDSTCMGTYIHGILDNPEFIDFLLKPFAGKLSETAEAFNYQQFKEEQYDKLAEILRESLDMEKIYEIMGLEEKVHIEQVLPADIEHRSFEIIGEELKAMGKELEPELAPVIMRAIHTTADFDYADHLKFSENVVEKAREAIKKGAVIITDTKMGWSGVNKKRLESYGGEALCFMADEDVAAEAKEKGSTRAVASMDKAANLFGDGTRPCIFAIGNAPTALIRLYELREK
;
A
#
# COMPACT_ATOMS: atom_id res chain seq x y z
N LEU A 1 4.67 20.92 12.34
CA LEU A 1 4.02 20.24 11.19
C LEU A 1 5.07 19.84 10.19
N ASN A 2 5.09 18.59 9.81
CA ASN A 2 5.96 18.13 8.76
C ASN A 2 5.39 18.57 7.41
N MET A 3 6.23 19.14 6.58
CA MET A 3 5.88 19.44 5.21
C MET A 3 6.18 18.19 4.38
N LEU A 4 5.17 17.66 3.71
CA LEU A 4 5.30 16.56 2.78
C LEU A 4 6.01 17.04 1.51
N GLU A 5 6.54 16.12 0.70
CA GLU A 5 7.25 16.45 -0.54
C GLU A 5 6.40 17.26 -1.53
N ASP A 6 5.09 17.12 -1.47
CA ASP A 6 4.11 17.86 -2.29
C ASP A 6 3.76 19.25 -1.73
N GLY A 7 4.40 19.67 -0.64
CA GLY A 7 4.18 20.96 0.02
C GLY A 7 2.95 21.02 0.93
N LEU A 8 2.22 19.93 1.09
CA LEU A 8 1.11 19.82 2.04
C LEU A 8 1.63 19.59 3.46
N CYS A 9 0.89 20.07 4.47
CA CYS A 9 1.21 19.80 5.86
C CYS A 9 0.54 18.51 6.32
N ASP A 10 1.31 17.62 6.96
CA ASP A 10 0.74 16.50 7.68
C ASP A 10 0.21 16.95 9.05
N GLY A 11 -1.00 16.53 9.38
CA GLY A 11 -1.60 16.73 10.68
C GLY A 11 -2.12 18.15 10.94
N TYR A 12 -2.42 18.40 12.22
CA TYR A 12 -3.04 19.62 12.69
C TYR A 12 -2.48 20.05 14.05
N ILE A 13 -2.18 21.32 14.20
CA ILE A 13 -1.75 21.93 15.48
C ILE A 13 -2.77 22.98 15.87
N VAL A 14 -3.36 22.83 17.06
CA VAL A 14 -4.24 23.84 17.66
C VAL A 14 -3.40 24.85 18.44
N ASP A 15 -2.51 24.36 19.30
CA ASP A 15 -1.60 25.16 20.13
C ASP A 15 -0.39 24.31 20.56
N SER A 16 0.39 24.81 21.50
CA SER A 16 1.58 24.11 22.03
C SER A 16 1.26 22.84 22.84
N THR A 17 -0.01 22.57 23.11
CA THR A 17 -0.44 21.43 23.95
C THR A 17 -1.30 20.43 23.21
N CYS A 18 -1.76 20.77 22.00
CA CYS A 18 -2.65 19.93 21.23
C CYS A 18 -2.20 19.85 19.76
N MET A 19 -1.76 18.67 19.35
CA MET A 19 -1.39 18.37 17.95
C MET A 19 -1.85 16.98 17.56
N GLY A 20 -2.05 16.77 16.26
CA GLY A 20 -2.33 15.46 15.66
C GLY A 20 -1.53 15.29 14.38
N THR A 21 -1.07 14.08 14.12
CA THR A 21 -0.33 13.68 12.90
C THR A 21 -0.75 12.29 12.49
N TYR A 22 -0.65 11.99 11.19
CA TYR A 22 -0.85 10.65 10.64
C TYR A 22 0.46 9.88 10.46
N ILE A 23 1.60 10.47 10.83
CA ILE A 23 2.89 9.79 10.71
C ILE A 23 2.97 8.69 11.77
N HIS A 24 2.97 7.45 11.31
CA HIS A 24 3.16 6.29 12.17
C HIS A 24 4.58 6.28 12.76
N GLY A 25 4.68 5.98 14.05
CA GLY A 25 5.98 5.89 14.74
C GLY A 25 6.67 7.23 14.97
N ILE A 26 5.98 8.38 14.83
CA ILE A 26 6.60 9.70 15.05
C ILE A 26 7.15 9.85 16.49
N LEU A 27 6.51 9.19 17.46
CA LEU A 27 6.96 9.14 18.85
C LEU A 27 8.13 8.16 19.07
N ASP A 28 8.53 7.40 18.05
CA ASP A 28 9.74 6.57 18.08
C ASP A 28 10.99 7.40 17.73
N ASN A 29 10.80 8.65 17.25
CA ASN A 29 11.89 9.55 16.89
C ASN A 29 12.34 10.36 18.12
N PRO A 30 13.57 10.18 18.63
CA PRO A 30 14.06 10.89 19.81
C PRO A 30 14.08 12.41 19.65
N GLU A 31 14.45 12.92 18.47
CA GLU A 31 14.49 14.36 18.21
C GLU A 31 13.10 14.99 18.29
N PHE A 32 12.09 14.26 17.83
CA PHE A 32 10.70 14.70 17.93
C PHE A 32 10.19 14.69 19.38
N ILE A 33 10.55 13.67 20.16
CA ILE A 33 10.23 13.62 21.59
C ILE A 33 10.91 14.78 22.33
N ASP A 34 12.18 15.04 22.07
CA ASP A 34 12.90 16.17 22.67
C ASP A 34 12.25 17.51 22.31
N PHE A 35 11.83 17.67 21.06
CA PHE A 35 11.08 18.85 20.64
C PHE A 35 9.77 19.01 21.40
N LEU A 36 9.00 17.93 21.60
CA LEU A 36 7.74 17.94 22.35
C LEU A 36 7.94 18.25 23.84
N LEU A 37 9.01 17.71 24.44
CA LEU A 37 9.30 17.86 25.87
C LEU A 37 9.97 19.19 26.20
N LYS A 38 10.58 19.86 25.24
CA LYS A 38 11.30 21.13 25.44
C LYS A 38 10.51 22.21 26.19
N PRO A 39 9.20 22.44 25.95
CA PRO A 39 8.40 23.40 26.71
C PRO A 39 8.19 23.02 28.16
N PHE A 40 8.41 21.77 28.54
CA PHE A 40 8.22 21.21 29.87
C PHE A 40 9.54 20.97 30.60
N ALA A 41 10.70 21.26 30.00
CA ALA A 41 12.03 20.97 30.55
C ALA A 41 12.26 21.53 31.95
N GLY A 42 11.65 22.67 32.33
CA GLY A 42 11.70 23.24 33.68
C GLY A 42 10.80 22.54 34.69
N LYS A 43 9.96 21.59 34.30
CA LYS A 43 9.04 20.82 35.17
C LYS A 43 9.45 19.36 35.28
N LEU A 44 10.37 18.89 34.42
CA LEU A 44 10.91 17.55 34.48
C LEU A 44 12.07 17.54 35.45
N SER A 45 12.13 16.56 36.38
CA SER A 45 13.24 16.43 37.31
C SER A 45 14.57 16.28 36.57
N GLU A 46 15.65 16.85 37.07
CA GLU A 46 17.02 16.81 36.52
C GLU A 46 17.59 15.38 36.34
N THR A 47 16.85 14.35 36.72
CA THR A 47 17.24 12.93 36.67
C THR A 47 16.68 12.17 35.45
N ALA A 48 16.02 12.83 34.54
CA ALA A 48 15.62 12.19 33.28
C ALA A 48 16.85 12.04 32.37
N GLU A 49 17.60 10.95 32.50
CA GLU A 49 18.47 10.49 31.43
C GLU A 49 17.66 10.44 30.14
N ALA A 50 18.24 10.85 29.02
CA ALA A 50 17.56 10.83 27.74
C ALA A 50 16.98 9.44 27.48
N PHE A 51 15.65 9.31 27.63
CA PHE A 51 14.95 8.05 27.49
C PHE A 51 14.98 7.62 26.03
N ASN A 52 15.78 6.61 25.73
CA ASN A 52 15.82 6.02 24.39
C ASN A 52 14.66 5.03 24.25
N TYR A 53 13.54 5.48 23.68
CA TYR A 53 12.34 4.66 23.50
C TYR A 53 12.61 3.43 22.63
N GLN A 54 13.45 3.54 21.61
CA GLN A 54 13.81 2.41 20.73
C GLN A 54 14.53 1.32 21.53
N GLN A 55 15.53 1.70 22.30
CA GLN A 55 16.25 0.75 23.17
C GLN A 55 15.32 0.12 24.21
N PHE A 56 14.48 0.92 24.85
CA PHE A 56 13.48 0.42 25.80
C PHE A 56 12.54 -0.60 25.16
N LYS A 57 12.07 -0.34 23.95
CA LYS A 57 11.18 -1.23 23.22
C LYS A 57 11.87 -2.59 22.91
N GLU A 58 13.10 -2.56 22.43
CA GLU A 58 13.88 -3.78 22.19
C GLU A 58 14.08 -4.58 23.48
N GLU A 59 14.44 -3.92 24.58
CA GLU A 59 14.56 -4.59 25.89
C GLU A 59 13.24 -5.21 26.37
N GLN A 60 12.08 -4.60 26.06
CA GLN A 60 10.78 -5.20 26.41
C GLN A 60 10.47 -6.40 25.52
N TYR A 61 10.84 -6.37 24.22
CA TYR A 61 10.70 -7.52 23.34
C TYR A 61 11.58 -8.70 23.78
N ASP A 62 12.82 -8.44 24.18
CA ASP A 62 13.72 -9.46 24.71
C ASP A 62 13.14 -10.10 25.97
N LYS A 63 12.67 -9.29 26.92
CA LYS A 63 12.00 -9.78 28.14
C LYS A 63 10.76 -10.64 27.81
N LEU A 64 9.94 -10.19 26.87
CA LEU A 64 8.77 -10.95 26.43
C LEU A 64 9.19 -12.29 25.82
N ALA A 65 10.23 -12.29 24.98
CA ALA A 65 10.76 -13.49 24.37
C ALA A 65 11.31 -14.49 25.42
N GLU A 66 11.98 -13.99 26.47
CA GLU A 66 12.43 -14.82 27.59
C GLU A 66 11.26 -15.44 28.36
N ILE A 67 10.26 -14.63 28.73
CA ILE A 67 9.05 -15.11 29.42
C ILE A 67 8.33 -16.17 28.58
N LEU A 68 8.22 -15.98 27.27
CA LEU A 68 7.58 -16.96 26.38
C LEU A 68 8.39 -18.26 26.32
N ARG A 69 9.72 -18.19 26.23
CA ARG A 69 10.58 -19.39 26.23
C ARG A 69 10.52 -20.18 27.54
N GLU A 70 10.39 -19.46 28.67
CA GLU A 70 10.28 -20.11 30.00
C GLU A 70 8.88 -20.69 30.25
N SER A 71 7.83 -20.07 29.68
CA SER A 71 6.44 -20.42 29.97
C SER A 71 5.85 -21.42 28.98
N LEU A 72 6.42 -21.55 27.81
CA LEU A 72 5.92 -22.39 26.71
C LEU A 72 6.92 -23.53 26.42
N ASP A 73 6.35 -24.69 26.08
CA ASP A 73 7.12 -25.80 25.50
C ASP A 73 7.45 -25.48 24.04
N MET A 74 8.57 -24.78 23.83
CA MET A 74 8.97 -24.30 22.52
C MET A 74 9.30 -25.47 21.57
N GLU A 75 9.81 -26.58 22.07
CA GLU A 75 10.07 -27.77 21.24
C GLU A 75 8.78 -28.32 20.65
N LYS A 76 7.74 -28.41 21.50
CA LYS A 76 6.42 -28.85 21.05
C LYS A 76 5.73 -27.87 20.08
N ILE A 77 5.96 -26.56 20.27
CA ILE A 77 5.47 -25.55 19.35
C ILE A 77 6.15 -25.71 17.99
N TYR A 78 7.47 -25.87 17.95
CA TYR A 78 8.20 -26.08 16.70
C TYR A 78 7.81 -27.39 16.02
N GLU A 79 7.57 -28.47 16.78
CA GLU A 79 7.04 -29.72 16.25
C GLU A 79 5.64 -29.54 15.60
N ILE A 80 4.72 -28.84 16.29
CA ILE A 80 3.37 -28.56 15.77
C ILE A 80 3.44 -27.69 14.51
N MET A 81 4.38 -26.74 14.45
CA MET A 81 4.59 -25.87 13.30
C MET A 81 5.32 -26.56 12.14
N GLY A 82 5.79 -27.79 12.33
CA GLY A 82 6.59 -28.52 11.36
C GLY A 82 7.98 -27.89 11.15
N LEU A 83 8.47 -27.12 12.11
CA LEU A 83 9.79 -26.48 12.06
C LEU A 83 10.80 -27.41 12.71
N GLU A 84 11.64 -28.07 11.93
CA GLU A 84 12.83 -28.75 12.44
C GLU A 84 13.82 -27.71 13.02
N GLU A 85 14.53 -28.08 14.03
CA GLU A 85 15.33 -27.36 15.05
C GLU A 85 16.15 -26.11 14.67
N LYS A 86 16.11 -25.60 13.46
CA LYS A 86 16.74 -24.30 13.11
C LYS A 86 15.97 -23.60 12.03
N VAL A 87 15.22 -22.56 12.42
CA VAL A 87 14.83 -21.53 11.47
C VAL A 87 16.11 -20.89 10.93
N HIS A 88 16.57 -21.34 9.79
CA HIS A 88 17.66 -20.70 9.08
C HIS A 88 17.08 -19.46 8.40
N ILE A 89 17.26 -18.31 9.02
CA ILE A 89 16.90 -17.04 8.39
C ILE A 89 17.92 -16.80 7.27
N GLU A 90 17.48 -17.04 6.04
CA GLU A 90 18.27 -16.74 4.86
C GLU A 90 18.39 -15.21 4.74
N GLN A 91 19.60 -14.69 4.82
CA GLN A 91 19.85 -13.27 4.58
C GLN A 91 19.87 -13.02 3.07
N VAL A 92 18.76 -12.46 2.57
CA VAL A 92 18.61 -12.07 1.16
C VAL A 92 18.91 -10.57 1.02
N LEU A 93 19.70 -10.20 0.00
CA LEU A 93 19.93 -8.79 -0.29
C LEU A 93 18.61 -8.08 -0.66
N PRO A 94 18.42 -6.81 -0.27
CA PRO A 94 17.17 -6.11 -0.54
C PRO A 94 16.74 -6.11 -2.01
N ALA A 95 17.70 -6.12 -2.94
CA ALA A 95 17.44 -6.19 -4.37
C ALA A 95 16.87 -7.55 -4.83
N ASP A 96 17.12 -8.60 -4.07
CA ASP A 96 16.78 -9.98 -4.43
C ASP A 96 15.55 -10.50 -3.68
N ILE A 97 15.07 -9.76 -2.67
CA ILE A 97 13.92 -10.16 -1.84
C ILE A 97 12.69 -10.48 -2.71
N GLU A 98 12.39 -9.64 -3.66
CA GLU A 98 11.24 -9.83 -4.55
C GLU A 98 11.40 -11.07 -5.41
N HIS A 99 12.60 -11.28 -5.99
CA HIS A 99 12.90 -12.45 -6.80
C HIS A 99 12.77 -13.74 -5.99
N ARG A 100 13.37 -13.76 -4.79
CA ARG A 100 13.29 -14.91 -3.89
C ARG A 100 11.84 -15.22 -3.47
N SER A 101 11.04 -14.18 -3.20
CA SER A 101 9.62 -14.36 -2.91
C SER A 101 8.86 -15.00 -4.07
N PHE A 102 9.14 -14.60 -5.30
CA PHE A 102 8.51 -15.21 -6.48
C PHE A 102 8.95 -16.65 -6.72
N GLU A 103 10.20 -17.00 -6.42
CA GLU A 103 10.66 -18.39 -6.47
C GLU A 103 9.86 -19.25 -5.48
N ILE A 104 9.76 -18.82 -4.20
CA ILE A 104 8.98 -19.50 -3.17
C ILE A 104 7.52 -19.67 -3.58
N ILE A 105 6.87 -18.59 -4.04
CA ILE A 105 5.48 -18.66 -4.51
C ILE A 105 5.33 -19.66 -5.65
N GLY A 106 6.28 -19.67 -6.58
CA GLY A 106 6.26 -20.62 -7.70
C GLY A 106 6.41 -22.09 -7.26
N GLU A 107 7.29 -22.36 -6.29
CA GLU A 107 7.48 -23.69 -5.72
C GLU A 107 6.23 -24.15 -4.95
N GLU A 108 5.61 -23.29 -4.16
CA GLU A 108 4.39 -23.60 -3.42
C GLU A 108 3.18 -23.85 -4.34
N LEU A 109 2.99 -23.00 -5.37
CA LEU A 109 1.95 -23.22 -6.36
C LEU A 109 2.12 -24.57 -7.07
N LYS A 110 3.34 -24.93 -7.42
CA LYS A 110 3.65 -26.22 -8.02
C LYS A 110 3.39 -27.39 -7.05
N ALA A 111 3.73 -27.22 -5.78
CA ALA A 111 3.43 -28.22 -4.73
C ALA A 111 1.93 -28.42 -4.53
N MET A 112 1.14 -27.35 -4.71
CA MET A 112 -0.33 -27.38 -4.69
C MET A 112 -0.94 -27.95 -5.99
N GLY A 113 -0.14 -28.29 -7.00
CA GLY A 113 -0.60 -28.76 -8.30
C GLY A 113 -1.26 -27.67 -9.16
N LYS A 114 -0.97 -26.39 -8.88
CA LYS A 114 -1.51 -25.26 -9.61
C LYS A 114 -0.54 -24.81 -10.68
N GLU A 115 -0.96 -24.90 -11.94
CA GLU A 115 -0.22 -24.38 -13.08
C GLU A 115 -0.86 -23.06 -13.54
N LEU A 116 -0.06 -22.00 -13.59
CA LEU A 116 -0.51 -20.70 -14.08
C LEU A 116 -0.22 -20.54 -15.56
N GLU A 117 -1.13 -19.90 -16.27
CA GLU A 117 -0.86 -19.48 -17.65
C GLU A 117 0.34 -18.52 -17.69
N PRO A 118 1.35 -18.74 -18.54
CA PRO A 118 2.58 -17.95 -18.53
C PRO A 118 2.38 -16.44 -18.66
N GLU A 119 1.35 -16.01 -19.41
CA GLU A 119 1.03 -14.59 -19.57
C GLU A 119 0.41 -13.95 -18.31
N LEU A 120 -0.36 -14.74 -17.55
CA LEU A 120 -1.06 -14.27 -16.34
C LEU A 120 -0.21 -14.46 -15.07
N ALA A 121 0.73 -15.41 -15.10
CA ALA A 121 1.55 -15.77 -13.95
C ALA A 121 2.21 -14.55 -13.25
N PRO A 122 2.82 -13.58 -13.95
CA PRO A 122 3.43 -12.43 -13.29
C PRO A 122 2.43 -11.57 -12.51
N VAL A 123 1.18 -11.48 -12.98
CA VAL A 123 0.12 -10.68 -12.29
C VAL A 123 -0.39 -11.43 -11.09
N ILE A 124 -0.67 -12.73 -11.22
CA ILE A 124 -1.16 -13.60 -10.15
C ILE A 124 -0.11 -13.69 -9.04
N MET A 125 1.14 -13.97 -9.39
CA MET A 125 2.23 -14.06 -8.42
C MET A 125 2.46 -12.73 -7.69
N ARG A 126 2.27 -11.60 -8.35
CA ARG A 126 2.32 -10.28 -7.72
C ARG A 126 1.19 -10.09 -6.71
N ALA A 127 -0.03 -10.54 -7.01
CA ALA A 127 -1.14 -10.50 -6.08
C ALA A 127 -0.86 -11.37 -4.84
N ILE A 128 -0.38 -12.59 -5.04
CA ILE A 128 0.01 -13.50 -3.95
C ILE A 128 1.16 -12.90 -3.11
N HIS A 129 2.20 -12.34 -3.75
CA HIS A 129 3.30 -11.69 -3.04
C HIS A 129 2.84 -10.55 -2.12
N THR A 130 1.83 -9.79 -2.55
CA THR A 130 1.34 -8.64 -1.79
C THR A 130 0.42 -9.04 -0.64
N THR A 131 -0.32 -10.15 -0.77
CA THR A 131 -1.38 -10.56 0.15
C THR A 131 -1.04 -11.79 0.98
N ALA A 132 -0.02 -12.55 0.57
CA ALA A 132 0.30 -13.90 1.05
C ALA A 132 -0.89 -14.89 0.91
N ASP A 133 -1.80 -14.63 -0.04
CA ASP A 133 -3.02 -15.41 -0.26
C ASP A 133 -2.96 -16.15 -1.60
N PHE A 134 -2.86 -17.47 -1.54
CA PHE A 134 -2.77 -18.35 -2.73
C PHE A 134 -4.11 -18.59 -3.42
N ASP A 135 -5.22 -18.20 -2.82
CA ASP A 135 -6.55 -18.30 -3.43
C ASP A 135 -6.69 -17.39 -4.67
N TYR A 136 -5.84 -16.37 -4.79
CA TYR A 136 -5.76 -15.55 -6.00
C TYR A 136 -5.41 -16.35 -7.26
N ALA A 137 -4.73 -17.48 -7.14
CA ALA A 137 -4.46 -18.35 -8.29
C ALA A 137 -5.73 -18.90 -8.95
N ASP A 138 -6.79 -19.11 -8.18
CA ASP A 138 -8.06 -19.70 -8.66
C ASP A 138 -9.13 -18.64 -8.90
N HIS A 139 -9.10 -17.55 -8.15
CA HIS A 139 -10.21 -16.60 -8.08
C HIS A 139 -10.04 -15.35 -8.94
N LEU A 140 -8.83 -14.99 -9.36
CA LEU A 140 -8.64 -13.89 -10.29
C LEU A 140 -9.28 -14.23 -11.64
N LYS A 141 -10.03 -13.27 -12.17
CA LYS A 141 -10.68 -13.39 -13.48
C LYS A 141 -10.06 -12.38 -14.43
N PHE A 142 -9.72 -12.86 -15.61
CA PHE A 142 -9.08 -12.07 -16.64
C PHE A 142 -9.95 -12.08 -17.90
N SER A 143 -10.05 -10.95 -18.56
CA SER A 143 -10.59 -10.90 -19.91
C SER A 143 -9.52 -11.32 -20.93
N GLU A 144 -9.96 -11.74 -22.10
CA GLU A 144 -9.09 -12.21 -23.16
C GLU A 144 -8.00 -11.19 -23.54
N ASN A 145 -6.75 -11.63 -23.55
CA ASN A 145 -5.55 -10.83 -23.90
C ASN A 145 -5.39 -9.56 -23.04
N VAL A 146 -5.90 -9.55 -21.80
CA VAL A 146 -5.89 -8.35 -20.94
C VAL A 146 -4.49 -7.86 -20.63
N VAL A 147 -3.54 -8.76 -20.38
CA VAL A 147 -2.14 -8.40 -20.05
C VAL A 147 -1.48 -7.72 -21.23
N GLU A 148 -1.66 -8.25 -22.43
CA GLU A 148 -1.12 -7.67 -23.66
C GLU A 148 -1.76 -6.30 -23.94
N LYS A 149 -3.08 -6.21 -23.89
CA LYS A 149 -3.82 -4.96 -24.05
C LYS A 149 -3.36 -3.89 -23.05
N ALA A 150 -3.18 -4.24 -21.77
CA ALA A 150 -2.70 -3.33 -20.75
C ALA A 150 -1.24 -2.88 -21.02
N ARG A 151 -0.38 -3.82 -21.44
CA ARG A 151 1.01 -3.54 -21.78
C ARG A 151 1.12 -2.61 -22.99
N GLU A 152 0.31 -2.83 -24.03
CA GLU A 152 0.23 -1.93 -25.18
C GLU A 152 -0.31 -0.55 -24.82
N ALA A 153 -1.36 -0.47 -24.00
CA ALA A 153 -1.90 0.79 -23.53
C ALA A 153 -0.82 1.60 -22.80
N ILE A 154 -0.08 0.99 -21.89
CA ILE A 154 1.03 1.63 -21.17
C ILE A 154 2.10 2.14 -22.14
N LYS A 155 2.50 1.32 -23.10
CA LYS A 155 3.50 1.73 -24.14
C LYS A 155 3.02 2.90 -25.00
N LYS A 156 1.73 3.06 -25.17
CA LYS A 156 1.10 4.20 -25.86
C LYS A 156 0.85 5.42 -24.98
N GLY A 157 1.41 5.45 -23.77
CA GLY A 157 1.26 6.57 -22.84
C GLY A 157 -0.10 6.63 -22.14
N ALA A 158 -0.59 5.49 -21.67
CA ALA A 158 -1.88 5.42 -20.98
C ALA A 158 -1.96 6.33 -19.77
N VAL A 159 -3.18 6.82 -19.50
CA VAL A 159 -3.54 7.44 -18.23
C VAL A 159 -4.07 6.36 -17.30
N ILE A 160 -3.48 6.22 -16.11
CA ILE A 160 -3.98 5.36 -15.05
C ILE A 160 -4.84 6.18 -14.11
N ILE A 161 -6.12 5.86 -14.00
CA ILE A 161 -7.08 6.58 -13.15
C ILE A 161 -7.47 5.68 -11.98
N THR A 162 -7.29 6.20 -10.76
CA THR A 162 -7.57 5.44 -9.54
C THR A 162 -8.76 6.04 -8.78
N ASP A 163 -9.50 5.19 -8.08
CA ASP A 163 -10.60 5.59 -7.21
C ASP A 163 -10.15 6.02 -5.80
N THR A 164 -8.87 5.87 -5.46
CA THR A 164 -8.31 6.26 -4.17
C THR A 164 -6.93 6.88 -4.31
N LYS A 165 -6.58 7.79 -3.40
CA LYS A 165 -5.20 8.33 -3.31
C LYS A 165 -4.19 7.23 -2.96
N MET A 166 -4.58 6.21 -2.21
CA MET A 166 -3.73 5.06 -1.90
C MET A 166 -3.38 4.29 -3.18
N GLY A 167 -4.37 3.98 -4.03
CA GLY A 167 -4.14 3.36 -5.34
C GLY A 167 -3.21 4.22 -6.21
N TRP A 168 -3.44 5.52 -6.25
CA TRP A 168 -2.59 6.47 -6.97
C TRP A 168 -1.14 6.47 -6.45
N SER A 169 -0.95 6.42 -5.13
CA SER A 169 0.39 6.36 -4.52
C SER A 169 1.13 5.07 -4.87
N GLY A 170 0.42 3.96 -5.05
CA GLY A 170 0.99 2.67 -5.43
C GLY A 170 1.46 2.59 -6.89
N VAL A 171 1.04 3.51 -7.76
CA VAL A 171 1.49 3.52 -9.16
C VAL A 171 2.93 4.01 -9.24
N ASN A 172 3.79 3.27 -9.94
CA ASN A 172 5.15 3.71 -10.26
C ASN A 172 5.12 4.80 -11.33
N LYS A 173 4.92 6.05 -10.90
CA LYS A 173 4.75 7.23 -11.76
C LYS A 173 5.96 7.46 -12.64
N LYS A 174 7.18 7.37 -12.08
CA LYS A 174 8.42 7.57 -12.81
C LYS A 174 8.55 6.60 -13.99
N ARG A 175 8.18 5.34 -13.80
CA ARG A 175 8.19 4.35 -14.88
C ARG A 175 7.07 4.59 -15.87
N LEU A 176 5.89 4.98 -15.41
CA LEU A 176 4.75 5.30 -16.28
C LEU A 176 5.06 6.50 -17.17
N GLU A 177 5.64 7.56 -16.60
CA GLU A 177 6.08 8.76 -17.31
C GLU A 177 7.12 8.47 -18.39
N SER A 178 7.99 7.47 -18.20
CA SER A 178 8.97 7.07 -19.23
C SER A 178 8.32 6.52 -20.51
N TYR A 179 7.03 6.15 -20.44
CA TYR A 179 6.20 5.78 -21.61
C TYR A 179 5.27 6.91 -22.05
N GLY A 180 5.40 8.12 -21.47
CA GLY A 180 4.49 9.24 -21.74
C GLY A 180 3.13 9.12 -21.05
N GLY A 181 2.99 8.18 -20.11
CA GLY A 181 1.78 7.99 -19.31
C GLY A 181 1.76 8.86 -18.05
N GLU A 182 0.62 8.90 -17.39
CA GLU A 182 0.43 9.58 -16.12
C GLU A 182 -0.59 8.87 -15.22
N ALA A 183 -0.54 9.12 -13.92
CA ALA A 183 -1.50 8.57 -12.96
C ALA A 183 -2.31 9.70 -12.33
N LEU A 184 -3.64 9.56 -12.30
CA LEU A 184 -4.58 10.57 -11.82
C LEU A 184 -5.54 9.98 -10.78
N CYS A 185 -5.98 10.82 -9.84
CA CYS A 185 -7.01 10.50 -8.87
C CYS A 185 -7.82 11.77 -8.56
N PHE A 186 -9.07 11.82 -9.01
CA PHE A 186 -9.92 13.00 -8.92
C PHE A 186 -10.74 13.10 -7.62
N MET A 187 -10.62 12.12 -6.71
CA MET A 187 -11.46 12.02 -5.50
C MET A 187 -11.36 13.21 -4.54
N ALA A 188 -10.25 13.95 -4.57
CA ALA A 188 -10.04 15.12 -3.73
C ALA A 188 -10.34 16.46 -4.43
N ASP A 189 -10.72 16.44 -5.71
CA ASP A 189 -10.95 17.63 -6.49
C ASP A 189 -12.24 18.33 -6.03
N GLU A 190 -12.19 19.66 -5.93
CA GLU A 190 -13.32 20.48 -5.46
C GLU A 190 -14.52 20.42 -6.40
N ASP A 191 -14.29 20.42 -7.70
CA ASP A 191 -15.33 20.28 -8.72
C ASP A 191 -16.05 18.93 -8.63
N VAL A 192 -15.31 17.84 -8.38
CA VAL A 192 -15.86 16.50 -8.16
C VAL A 192 -16.72 16.46 -6.89
N ALA A 193 -16.28 17.12 -5.82
CA ALA A 193 -17.05 17.21 -4.59
C ALA A 193 -18.35 18.03 -4.79
N ALA A 194 -18.30 19.12 -5.53
CA ALA A 194 -19.45 19.95 -5.84
C ALA A 194 -20.46 19.21 -6.74
N GLU A 195 -19.99 18.55 -7.79
CA GLU A 195 -20.82 17.77 -8.72
C GLU A 195 -21.52 16.61 -8.00
N ALA A 196 -20.78 15.87 -7.15
CA ALA A 196 -21.34 14.78 -6.37
C ALA A 196 -22.49 15.26 -5.47
N LYS A 197 -22.32 16.42 -4.83
CA LYS A 197 -23.34 17.05 -3.98
C LYS A 197 -24.56 17.50 -4.78
N GLU A 198 -24.34 18.17 -5.91
CA GLU A 198 -25.40 18.67 -6.77
C GLU A 198 -26.26 17.54 -7.34
N LYS A 199 -25.62 16.45 -7.81
CA LYS A 199 -26.30 15.30 -8.41
C LYS A 199 -26.81 14.28 -7.38
N GLY A 200 -26.56 14.49 -6.08
CA GLY A 200 -26.90 13.50 -5.03
C GLY A 200 -26.20 12.15 -5.23
N SER A 201 -25.00 12.14 -5.80
CA SER A 201 -24.19 10.96 -6.11
C SER A 201 -22.96 10.87 -5.23
N THR A 202 -22.12 9.84 -5.44
CA THR A 202 -20.86 9.71 -4.73
C THR A 202 -19.73 10.43 -5.48
N ARG A 203 -18.69 10.85 -4.76
CA ARG A 203 -17.46 11.39 -5.40
C ARG A 203 -16.82 10.38 -6.35
N ALA A 204 -16.97 9.09 -6.08
CA ALA A 204 -16.47 8.03 -6.95
C ALA A 204 -17.16 8.05 -8.31
N VAL A 205 -18.48 8.23 -8.35
CA VAL A 205 -19.26 8.41 -9.59
C VAL A 205 -18.81 9.65 -10.33
N ALA A 206 -18.79 10.82 -9.67
CA ALA A 206 -18.38 12.08 -10.28
C ALA A 206 -16.92 12.04 -10.78
N SER A 207 -16.02 11.34 -10.08
CA SER A 207 -14.65 11.11 -10.53
C SER A 207 -14.59 10.34 -11.85
N MET A 208 -15.42 9.33 -12.03
CA MET A 208 -15.48 8.56 -13.29
C MET A 208 -16.10 9.37 -14.41
N ASP A 209 -17.11 10.21 -14.13
CA ASP A 209 -17.67 11.15 -15.09
C ASP A 209 -16.62 12.16 -15.55
N LYS A 210 -15.86 12.74 -14.63
CA LYS A 210 -14.75 13.65 -14.95
C LYS A 210 -13.69 12.96 -15.82
N ALA A 211 -13.32 11.73 -15.46
CA ALA A 211 -12.37 10.94 -16.24
C ALA A 211 -12.87 10.69 -17.68
N ALA A 212 -14.14 10.31 -17.83
CA ALA A 212 -14.75 10.09 -19.13
C ALA A 212 -14.83 11.38 -19.96
N ASN A 213 -15.12 12.52 -19.36
CA ASN A 213 -15.14 13.80 -20.04
C ASN A 213 -13.76 14.25 -20.52
N LEU A 214 -12.70 13.91 -19.79
CA LEU A 214 -11.33 14.31 -20.14
C LEU A 214 -10.68 13.37 -21.16
N PHE A 215 -11.01 12.09 -21.13
CA PHE A 215 -10.28 11.05 -21.87
C PHE A 215 -11.17 10.11 -22.69
N GLY A 216 -12.50 10.35 -22.70
CA GLY A 216 -13.46 9.47 -23.38
C GLY A 216 -13.45 9.61 -24.91
N ASP A 217 -12.71 10.56 -25.46
CA ASP A 217 -12.57 10.78 -26.91
C ASP A 217 -11.71 9.71 -27.62
N GLY A 218 -11.11 8.79 -26.86
CA GLY A 218 -10.30 7.70 -27.38
C GLY A 218 -8.92 8.12 -27.89
N THR A 219 -8.54 9.39 -27.77
CA THR A 219 -7.22 9.88 -28.23
C THR A 219 -6.07 9.31 -27.42
N ARG A 220 -6.33 8.94 -26.17
CA ARG A 220 -5.35 8.40 -25.24
C ARG A 220 -5.91 7.19 -24.49
N PRO A 221 -5.19 6.06 -24.44
CA PRO A 221 -5.67 4.89 -23.69
C PRO A 221 -5.78 5.18 -22.20
N CYS A 222 -6.86 4.68 -21.58
CA CYS A 222 -7.10 4.79 -20.15
C CYS A 222 -7.13 3.41 -19.48
N ILE A 223 -6.54 3.32 -18.29
CA ILE A 223 -6.61 2.16 -17.42
C ILE A 223 -7.23 2.62 -16.09
N PHE A 224 -8.36 2.03 -15.72
CA PHE A 224 -9.02 2.31 -14.46
C PHE A 224 -8.61 1.28 -13.42
N ALA A 225 -8.00 1.72 -12.32
CA ALA A 225 -7.61 0.90 -11.19
C ALA A 225 -8.57 1.18 -10.02
N ILE A 226 -9.61 0.36 -9.92
CA ILE A 226 -10.68 0.53 -8.93
C ILE A 226 -10.51 -0.54 -7.85
N GLY A 227 -10.20 -0.11 -6.63
CA GLY A 227 -9.92 -0.99 -5.51
C GLY A 227 -10.90 -0.86 -4.33
N ASN A 228 -11.70 0.22 -4.27
CA ASN A 228 -12.51 0.48 -3.09
C ASN A 228 -13.97 0.85 -3.39
N ALA A 229 -14.27 1.52 -4.49
CA ALA A 229 -15.59 2.08 -4.75
C ALA A 229 -16.41 1.26 -5.76
N PRO A 230 -17.36 0.40 -5.32
CA PRO A 230 -18.26 -0.32 -6.24
C PRO A 230 -19.02 0.60 -7.17
N THR A 231 -19.39 1.80 -6.69
CA THR A 231 -20.11 2.81 -7.47
C THR A 231 -19.28 3.35 -8.65
N ALA A 232 -17.95 3.38 -8.53
CA ALA A 232 -17.06 3.71 -9.65
C ALA A 232 -17.12 2.65 -10.76
N LEU A 233 -17.10 1.36 -10.39
CA LEU A 233 -17.22 0.26 -11.36
C LEU A 233 -18.57 0.27 -12.08
N ILE A 234 -19.67 0.48 -11.34
CA ILE A 234 -21.01 0.57 -11.91
C ILE A 234 -21.05 1.75 -12.90
N ARG A 235 -20.48 2.90 -12.51
CA ARG A 235 -20.47 4.07 -13.39
C ARG A 235 -19.66 3.86 -14.67
N LEU A 236 -18.49 3.24 -14.56
CA LEU A 236 -17.69 2.87 -15.74
C LEU A 236 -18.43 1.90 -16.67
N TYR A 237 -19.18 0.95 -16.09
CA TYR A 237 -20.02 0.06 -16.88
C TYR A 237 -21.11 0.82 -17.66
N GLU A 238 -21.80 1.77 -17.02
CA GLU A 238 -22.80 2.62 -17.68
C GLU A 238 -22.20 3.51 -18.77
N LEU A 239 -20.98 4.03 -18.57
CA LEU A 239 -20.28 4.88 -19.54
C LEU A 239 -19.76 4.11 -20.75
N ARG A 240 -19.58 2.79 -20.64
CA ARG A 240 -19.10 1.94 -21.74
C ARG A 240 -20.04 1.95 -22.96
N GLU A 241 -21.31 2.17 -22.75
CA GLU A 241 -22.35 2.12 -23.78
C GLU A 241 -22.64 3.50 -24.42
N LYS A 242 -21.94 4.53 -23.97
CA LYS A 242 -22.04 5.90 -24.49
C LYS A 242 -20.83 6.28 -25.32
#